data_47b69a590507044504df24b7e092b792
#
_entry.id   47b69a590507044504df24b7e092b792
#
_cell.length_a   1.000
_cell.length_b   1.000
_cell.length_c   1.000
_cell.angle_alpha   90.00
_cell.angle_beta   90.00
_cell.angle_gamma   90.00
#
_symmetry.space_group_name_H-M   'P 1'
#
loop_
_entity.id
_entity.type
_entity.pdbx_description
1 polymer ?
#
loop_
_entity_poly.entity_id
_entity_poly.type
_entity_poly.pdbx_seq_one_letter_code
_entity_poly.pdbx_strand_id
1 'polypeptide(L)'
;SAKKIISEHYQFTDRRRHGMPGNLDKRQTLLQNLKRNMLKGKPGVHDFKDEDLRYRVPDVYYERTTNAVVYLMMDWSGSMTTQKKFIAKAVCFWIVRFLRLKYTAVEVVFIAHDTEAEIVSEQDFFGRSEGGGTRCSSAYTVALQHTIQYYPTSLFNVYLWHFSDGDNIYDDNTVCKERIEDLLRECTMVGYGEIKWEHSALAPSNLLHALKNINHPRFLTTILRTKDDVHAALKAFLGAEIGVV
;
A
#
# COMPACT_ATOMS: atom_id res chain seq x y z
N SER A 1 1.09 -3.62 14.26
CA SER A 1 1.77 -4.75 13.59
C SER A 1 1.14 -4.97 12.22
N ALA A 2 1.96 -5.16 11.18
CA ALA A 2 1.48 -5.40 9.83
C ALA A 2 0.63 -6.68 9.77
N LYS A 3 -0.53 -6.59 9.12
CA LYS A 3 -1.39 -7.75 8.84
C LYS A 3 -0.69 -8.66 7.84
N LYS A 4 -0.62 -9.94 8.14
CA LYS A 4 0.10 -10.93 7.33
C LYS A 4 -0.89 -11.87 6.68
N ILE A 5 -0.75 -12.06 5.38
CA ILE A 5 -1.45 -13.08 4.62
C ILE A 5 -0.50 -14.26 4.50
N ILE A 6 -0.98 -15.45 4.81
CA ILE A 6 -0.22 -16.69 4.65
C ILE A 6 -0.74 -17.37 3.39
N SER A 7 0.10 -17.45 2.36
CA SER A 7 -0.18 -18.15 1.12
C SER A 7 0.53 -19.49 1.12
N GLU A 8 -0.17 -20.54 0.73
CA GLU A 8 0.38 -21.87 0.59
C GLU A 8 0.90 -22.07 -0.83
N HIS A 9 2.18 -22.38 -0.97
CA HIS A 9 2.83 -22.60 -2.24
C HIS A 9 3.43 -24.00 -2.31
N TYR A 10 3.40 -24.59 -3.51
CA TYR A 10 3.94 -25.92 -3.76
C TYR A 10 5.18 -25.81 -4.62
N GLN A 11 6.29 -26.35 -4.13
CA GLN A 11 7.53 -26.45 -4.91
C GLN A 11 7.98 -27.92 -4.97
N PHE A 12 8.30 -28.38 -6.17
CA PHE A 12 8.74 -29.76 -6.39
C PHE A 12 10.28 -29.85 -6.27
N THR A 13 10.79 -29.78 -5.04
CA THR A 13 12.23 -29.79 -4.77
C THR A 13 12.73 -31.16 -4.37
N ASP A 14 11.94 -31.94 -3.69
CA ASP A 14 12.33 -33.26 -3.21
C ASP A 14 12.03 -34.38 -4.23
N ARG A 15 12.80 -35.46 -4.18
CA ARG A 15 12.67 -36.63 -5.04
C ARG A 15 12.70 -37.88 -4.20
N ARG A 16 11.67 -38.72 -4.34
CA ARG A 16 11.54 -39.97 -3.60
C ARG A 16 11.45 -41.16 -4.54
N ARG A 17 11.73 -42.36 -4.02
CA ARG A 17 11.61 -43.61 -4.78
C ARG A 17 10.17 -44.04 -4.98
N HIS A 18 9.25 -43.55 -4.19
CA HIS A 18 7.83 -43.85 -4.24
C HIS A 18 7.03 -42.55 -4.37
N GLY A 19 5.94 -42.59 -5.15
CA GLY A 19 5.08 -41.42 -5.37
C GLY A 19 3.96 -41.74 -6.34
N MET A 20 3.14 -40.73 -6.62
CA MET A 20 2.06 -40.87 -7.61
C MET A 20 2.65 -41.01 -9.02
N PRO A 21 2.09 -41.89 -9.88
CA PRO A 21 2.59 -42.10 -11.25
C PRO A 21 2.69 -40.80 -12.07
N GLY A 22 1.75 -39.90 -11.90
CA GLY A 22 1.74 -38.58 -12.57
C GLY A 22 2.93 -37.66 -12.22
N ASN A 23 3.58 -37.90 -11.08
CA ASN A 23 4.71 -37.13 -10.60
C ASN A 23 6.05 -37.77 -10.92
N LEU A 24 6.10 -38.79 -11.81
CA LEU A 24 7.33 -39.46 -12.19
C LEU A 24 8.31 -38.50 -12.86
N ASP A 25 9.50 -38.34 -12.27
CA ASP A 25 10.61 -37.60 -12.87
C ASP A 25 11.32 -38.49 -13.89
N LYS A 26 10.86 -38.47 -15.14
CA LYS A 26 11.39 -39.28 -16.23
C LYS A 26 12.89 -39.11 -16.40
N ARG A 27 13.39 -37.86 -16.31
CA ARG A 27 14.83 -37.58 -16.49
C ARG A 27 15.67 -38.20 -15.40
N GLN A 28 15.27 -38.07 -14.15
CA GLN A 28 16.01 -38.66 -13.02
C GLN A 28 15.90 -40.18 -12.99
N THR A 29 14.75 -40.74 -13.36
CA THR A 29 14.57 -42.20 -13.52
C THR A 29 15.50 -42.74 -14.57
N LEU A 30 15.61 -42.13 -15.75
CA LEU A 30 16.54 -42.50 -16.80
C LEU A 30 18.00 -42.43 -16.32
N LEU A 31 18.38 -41.37 -15.62
CA LEU A 31 19.75 -41.21 -15.09
C LEU A 31 20.08 -42.27 -14.04
N GLN A 32 19.16 -42.67 -13.20
CA GLN A 32 19.37 -43.74 -12.22
C GLN A 32 19.51 -45.11 -12.90
N ASN A 33 18.68 -45.40 -13.89
CA ASN A 33 18.78 -46.62 -14.69
C ASN A 33 20.13 -46.70 -15.39
N LEU A 34 20.52 -45.64 -16.08
CA LEU A 34 21.83 -45.58 -16.76
C LEU A 34 22.98 -45.79 -15.76
N LYS A 35 22.97 -45.10 -14.63
CA LYS A 35 23.98 -45.23 -13.57
C LYS A 35 24.07 -46.68 -13.05
N ARG A 36 22.94 -47.31 -12.77
CA ARG A 36 22.89 -48.71 -12.31
C ARG A 36 23.46 -49.67 -13.36
N ASN A 37 23.08 -49.49 -14.63
CA ASN A 37 23.55 -50.35 -15.71
C ASN A 37 25.05 -50.16 -16.00
N MET A 38 25.58 -48.95 -15.93
CA MET A 38 27.00 -48.66 -16.01
C MET A 38 27.80 -49.40 -14.91
N LEU A 39 27.31 -49.34 -13.66
CA LEU A 39 27.97 -50.05 -12.54
C LEU A 39 27.96 -51.57 -12.70
N LYS A 40 27.02 -52.13 -13.47
CA LYS A 40 26.94 -53.56 -13.80
C LYS A 40 27.72 -53.97 -15.07
N GLY A 41 28.50 -53.04 -15.64
CA GLY A 41 29.26 -53.27 -16.86
C GLY A 41 28.43 -53.40 -18.14
N LYS A 42 27.15 -52.99 -18.13
CA LYS A 42 26.25 -53.02 -19.28
C LYS A 42 25.68 -51.59 -19.55
N PRO A 43 26.49 -50.69 -20.10
CA PRO A 43 26.09 -49.31 -20.29
C PRO A 43 24.90 -49.22 -21.26
N GLY A 44 23.90 -48.40 -20.87
CA GLY A 44 22.71 -48.19 -21.66
C GLY A 44 21.45 -48.03 -20.78
N VAL A 45 20.36 -47.59 -21.41
CA VAL A 45 19.06 -47.46 -20.75
C VAL A 45 18.21 -48.66 -21.12
N HIS A 46 18.13 -49.61 -20.20
CA HIS A 46 17.35 -50.84 -20.35
C HIS A 46 17.02 -51.45 -18.98
N ASP A 47 16.16 -52.44 -18.94
CA ASP A 47 15.76 -53.21 -17.74
C ASP A 47 15.41 -52.31 -16.55
N PHE A 48 14.40 -51.44 -16.71
CA PHE A 48 13.93 -50.58 -15.64
C PHE A 48 13.47 -51.40 -14.43
N LYS A 49 13.88 -50.97 -13.25
CA LYS A 49 13.48 -51.52 -11.98
C LYS A 49 12.88 -50.47 -11.09
N ASP A 50 12.11 -50.88 -10.09
CA ASP A 50 11.48 -49.96 -9.13
C ASP A 50 12.53 -49.09 -8.40
N GLU A 51 13.74 -49.60 -8.20
CA GLU A 51 14.87 -48.87 -7.61
C GLU A 51 15.35 -47.69 -8.45
N ASP A 52 15.06 -47.67 -9.77
CA ASP A 52 15.41 -46.59 -10.68
C ASP A 52 14.40 -45.44 -10.62
N LEU A 53 13.17 -45.72 -10.20
CA LEU A 53 12.07 -44.74 -10.19
C LEU A 53 12.37 -43.58 -9.28
N ARG A 54 12.06 -42.38 -9.76
CA ARG A 54 12.14 -41.11 -9.01
C ARG A 54 10.89 -40.32 -9.26
N TYR A 55 10.27 -39.92 -8.17
CA TYR A 55 9.04 -39.14 -8.16
C TYR A 55 9.33 -37.78 -7.57
N ARG A 56 8.77 -36.74 -8.19
CA ARG A 56 8.77 -35.39 -7.65
C ARG A 56 7.75 -35.32 -6.50
N VAL A 57 8.17 -34.83 -5.36
CA VAL A 57 7.29 -34.64 -4.21
C VAL A 57 7.10 -33.15 -4.01
N PRO A 58 5.85 -32.67 -3.91
CA PRO A 58 5.61 -31.29 -3.57
C PRO A 58 6.00 -31.03 -2.12
N ASP A 59 6.89 -30.07 -1.93
CA ASP A 59 7.11 -29.44 -0.64
C ASP A 59 6.18 -28.27 -0.50
N VAL A 60 5.46 -28.21 0.62
CA VAL A 60 4.61 -27.08 0.95
C VAL A 60 5.43 -26.07 1.71
N TYR A 61 5.51 -24.86 1.21
CA TYR A 61 6.06 -23.75 1.97
C TYR A 61 5.04 -22.63 2.08
N TYR A 62 5.10 -21.96 3.22
CA TYR A 62 4.18 -20.88 3.53
C TYR A 62 4.89 -19.55 3.31
N GLU A 63 4.42 -18.79 2.33
CA GLU A 63 4.87 -17.43 2.12
C GLU A 63 4.01 -16.46 2.93
N ARG A 64 4.67 -15.60 3.69
CA ARG A 64 4.01 -14.55 4.45
C ARG A 64 4.12 -13.25 3.67
N THR A 65 3.00 -12.82 3.09
CA THR A 65 2.92 -11.54 2.40
C THR A 65 2.27 -10.50 3.30
N THR A 66 2.68 -9.26 3.13
CA THR A 66 2.07 -8.12 3.80
C THR A 66 1.63 -7.13 2.74
N ASN A 67 0.33 -6.84 2.71
CA ASN A 67 -0.25 -5.96 1.71
C ASN A 67 -0.66 -4.64 2.35
N ALA A 68 -0.44 -3.57 1.62
CA ALA A 68 -0.93 -2.25 1.98
C ALA A 68 -1.64 -1.61 0.80
N VAL A 69 -2.62 -0.77 1.09
CA VAL A 69 -3.18 0.20 0.17
C VAL A 69 -2.98 1.60 0.74
N VAL A 70 -2.59 2.52 -0.10
CA VAL A 70 -2.42 3.92 0.27
C VAL A 70 -3.33 4.80 -0.57
N TYR A 71 -4.20 5.52 0.09
CA TYR A 71 -4.99 6.61 -0.50
C TYR A 71 -4.20 7.90 -0.41
N LEU A 72 -3.90 8.48 -1.55
CA LEU A 72 -3.32 9.80 -1.66
C LEU A 72 -4.42 10.74 -2.16
N MET A 73 -4.81 11.67 -1.32
CA MET A 73 -5.89 12.61 -1.62
C MET A 73 -5.32 14.03 -1.74
N MET A 74 -5.72 14.75 -2.76
CA MET A 74 -5.26 16.12 -3.00
C MET A 74 -6.41 17.02 -3.42
N ASP A 75 -6.40 18.19 -2.85
CA ASP A 75 -7.24 19.31 -3.21
C ASP A 75 -6.80 19.88 -4.56
N TRP A 76 -7.77 20.01 -5.49
CA TRP A 76 -7.56 20.59 -6.82
C TRP A 76 -8.09 22.01 -6.94
N SER A 77 -8.62 22.58 -5.85
CA SER A 77 -9.13 23.96 -5.85
C SER A 77 -8.12 24.96 -6.41
N GLY A 78 -8.61 26.08 -6.89
CA GLY A 78 -7.79 27.12 -7.50
C GLY A 78 -6.75 27.76 -6.56
N SER A 79 -6.96 27.66 -5.24
CA SER A 79 -6.02 28.11 -4.21
C SER A 79 -4.79 27.20 -4.07
N MET A 80 -4.87 25.95 -4.55
CA MET A 80 -3.78 25.00 -4.60
C MET A 80 -2.84 25.28 -5.79
N THR A 81 -1.94 26.25 -5.61
CA THR A 81 -0.95 26.67 -6.60
C THR A 81 0.01 25.55 -7.01
N THR A 82 0.74 25.72 -8.12
CA THR A 82 1.74 24.77 -8.58
C THR A 82 2.80 24.46 -7.51
N GLN A 83 3.21 25.47 -6.72
CA GLN A 83 4.18 25.30 -5.64
C GLN A 83 3.62 24.44 -4.51
N LYS A 84 2.37 24.67 -4.08
CA LYS A 84 1.70 23.85 -3.07
C LYS A 84 1.56 22.39 -3.54
N LYS A 85 1.12 22.19 -4.79
CA LYS A 85 1.04 20.85 -5.40
C LYS A 85 2.41 20.17 -5.48
N PHE A 86 3.47 20.90 -5.74
CA PHE A 86 4.83 20.34 -5.75
C PHE A 86 5.23 19.79 -4.38
N ILE A 87 4.92 20.47 -3.27
CA ILE A 87 5.18 19.99 -1.91
C ILE A 87 4.36 18.72 -1.64
N ALA A 88 3.05 18.73 -1.96
CA ALA A 88 2.20 17.54 -1.81
C ALA A 88 2.79 16.33 -2.56
N LYS A 89 3.18 16.53 -3.83
CA LYS A 89 3.82 15.50 -4.65
C LYS A 89 5.06 14.91 -4.02
N ALA A 90 5.93 15.75 -3.47
CA ALA A 90 7.16 15.30 -2.82
C ALA A 90 6.86 14.41 -1.59
N VAL A 91 5.90 14.80 -0.76
CA VAL A 91 5.49 13.99 0.41
C VAL A 91 4.87 12.67 -0.06
N CYS A 92 3.94 12.70 -1.01
CA CYS A 92 3.30 11.51 -1.58
C CYS A 92 4.33 10.52 -2.12
N PHE A 93 5.31 11.00 -2.90
CA PHE A 93 6.38 10.16 -3.45
C PHE A 93 7.14 9.41 -2.34
N TRP A 94 7.56 10.10 -1.29
CA TRP A 94 8.32 9.50 -0.21
C TRP A 94 7.48 8.55 0.65
N ILE A 95 6.20 8.85 0.88
CA ILE A 95 5.27 7.96 1.57
C ILE A 95 5.16 6.62 0.82
N VAL A 96 4.90 6.66 -0.49
CA VAL A 96 4.80 5.46 -1.32
C VAL A 96 6.12 4.69 -1.32
N ARG A 97 7.24 5.40 -1.47
CA ARG A 97 8.57 4.79 -1.43
C ARG A 97 8.83 4.06 -0.12
N PHE A 98 8.49 4.68 1.00
CA PHE A 98 8.63 4.08 2.32
C PHE A 98 7.75 2.83 2.49
N LEU A 99 6.49 2.92 2.09
CA LEU A 99 5.57 1.78 2.22
C LEU A 99 6.02 0.59 1.35
N ARG A 100 6.55 0.85 0.16
CA ARG A 100 7.14 -0.20 -0.72
C ARG A 100 8.39 -0.87 -0.14
N LEU A 101 9.08 -0.24 0.79
CA LEU A 101 10.17 -0.88 1.55
C LEU A 101 9.65 -1.75 2.70
N LYS A 102 8.47 -1.43 3.22
CA LYS A 102 7.88 -2.10 4.39
C LYS A 102 6.97 -3.25 4.04
N TYR A 103 6.26 -3.16 2.93
CA TYR A 103 5.23 -4.12 2.50
C TYR A 103 5.63 -4.84 1.23
N THR A 104 5.21 -6.11 1.13
CA THR A 104 5.47 -6.95 -0.05
C THR A 104 4.74 -6.42 -1.28
N ALA A 105 3.49 -5.97 -1.09
CA ALA A 105 2.69 -5.34 -2.14
C ALA A 105 2.06 -4.04 -1.62
N VAL A 106 2.15 -2.99 -2.43
CA VAL A 106 1.56 -1.67 -2.12
C VAL A 106 0.75 -1.20 -3.32
N GLU A 107 -0.54 -1.09 -3.13
CA GLU A 107 -1.44 -0.44 -4.08
C GLU A 107 -1.59 1.03 -3.74
N VAL A 108 -1.67 1.88 -4.76
CA VAL A 108 -1.82 3.32 -4.61
C VAL A 108 -3.10 3.75 -5.28
N VAL A 109 -3.97 4.40 -4.53
CA VAL A 109 -5.23 4.97 -5.01
C VAL A 109 -5.14 6.48 -4.91
N PHE A 110 -5.31 7.15 -6.03
CA PHE A 110 -5.28 8.61 -6.11
C PHE A 110 -6.70 9.14 -6.11
N ILE A 111 -6.99 10.06 -5.20
CA ILE A 111 -8.27 10.77 -5.11
C ILE A 111 -8.01 12.26 -5.23
N ALA A 112 -8.68 12.88 -6.17
CA ALA A 112 -8.68 14.32 -6.31
C ALA A 112 -10.06 14.88 -5.96
N HIS A 113 -10.10 16.06 -5.39
CA HIS A 113 -11.36 16.71 -5.06
C HIS A 113 -11.30 18.20 -5.23
N ASP A 114 -12.46 18.75 -5.56
CA ASP A 114 -12.83 20.15 -5.41
C ASP A 114 -14.15 20.22 -4.61
N THR A 115 -15.31 20.43 -5.24
CA THR A 115 -16.63 20.25 -4.63
C THR A 115 -17.08 18.81 -4.56
N GLU A 116 -16.59 17.98 -5.48
CA GLU A 116 -16.80 16.54 -5.55
C GLU A 116 -15.45 15.84 -5.61
N ALA A 117 -15.42 14.56 -5.23
CA ALA A 117 -14.20 13.77 -5.27
C ALA A 117 -14.33 12.61 -6.25
N GLU A 118 -13.23 12.32 -6.93
CA GLU A 118 -13.13 11.20 -7.85
C GLU A 118 -11.80 10.45 -7.70
N ILE A 119 -11.82 9.16 -8.00
CA ILE A 119 -10.60 8.37 -8.15
C ILE A 119 -10.03 8.63 -9.55
N VAL A 120 -8.77 9.03 -9.59
CA VAL A 120 -8.12 9.48 -10.81
C VAL A 120 -6.85 8.69 -11.11
N SER A 121 -6.35 8.81 -12.34
CA SER A 121 -5.04 8.28 -12.69
C SER A 121 -3.91 9.05 -11.99
N GLU A 122 -2.75 8.41 -11.81
CA GLU A 122 -1.55 9.10 -11.30
C GLU A 122 -1.19 10.32 -12.15
N GLN A 123 -1.35 10.23 -13.47
CA GLN A 123 -1.07 11.32 -14.40
C GLN A 123 -1.99 12.52 -14.17
N ASP A 124 -3.30 12.29 -14.01
CA ASP A 124 -4.26 13.34 -13.74
C ASP A 124 -4.05 13.94 -12.35
N PHE A 125 -3.85 13.11 -11.33
CA PHE A 125 -3.60 13.54 -9.96
C PHE A 125 -2.46 14.56 -9.86
N PHE A 126 -1.41 14.37 -10.63
CA PHE A 126 -0.26 15.25 -10.64
C PHE A 126 -0.28 16.33 -11.72
N GLY A 127 -1.05 16.17 -12.77
CA GLY A 127 -1.05 17.05 -13.94
C GLY A 127 -2.19 18.05 -14.02
N ARG A 128 -3.37 17.65 -13.55
CA ARG A 128 -4.59 18.42 -13.70
C ARG A 128 -4.77 19.47 -12.60
N SER A 129 -5.41 20.57 -12.92
CA SER A 129 -5.91 21.55 -11.95
C SER A 129 -7.24 22.05 -12.45
N GLU A 130 -8.26 21.93 -11.61
CA GLU A 130 -9.57 22.50 -11.87
C GLU A 130 -9.80 23.66 -10.90
N GLY A 131 -10.62 24.62 -11.28
CA GLY A 131 -11.02 25.71 -10.43
C GLY A 131 -12.46 25.45 -9.97
N GLY A 132 -12.66 25.25 -8.69
CA GLY A 132 -13.97 25.02 -8.09
C GLY A 132 -13.95 25.41 -6.62
N GLY A 133 -15.09 25.26 -5.94
CA GLY A 133 -15.15 25.33 -4.49
C GLY A 133 -14.43 24.13 -3.86
N THR A 134 -14.34 24.09 -2.52
CA THR A 134 -13.65 23.01 -1.83
C THR A 134 -14.58 22.34 -0.82
N ARG A 135 -14.86 21.05 -1.02
CA ARG A 135 -15.57 20.18 -0.08
C ARG A 135 -14.71 18.97 0.25
N CYS A 136 -13.93 19.07 1.30
CA CYS A 136 -12.98 18.04 1.69
C CYS A 136 -13.63 16.71 2.11
N SER A 137 -14.86 16.74 2.67
CA SER A 137 -15.58 15.54 3.09
C SER A 137 -15.92 14.60 1.93
N SER A 138 -16.02 15.11 0.70
CA SER A 138 -16.26 14.30 -0.49
C SER A 138 -15.15 13.27 -0.69
N ALA A 139 -13.88 13.69 -0.54
CA ALA A 139 -12.71 12.81 -0.68
C ALA A 139 -12.69 11.72 0.40
N TYR A 140 -12.96 12.05 1.64
CA TYR A 140 -13.03 11.06 2.73
C TYR A 140 -14.17 10.06 2.52
N THR A 141 -15.31 10.52 1.98
CA THR A 141 -16.46 9.65 1.67
C THR A 141 -16.11 8.64 0.57
N VAL A 142 -15.48 9.08 -0.52
CA VAL A 142 -15.02 8.20 -1.60
C VAL A 142 -13.99 7.19 -1.09
N ALA A 143 -13.01 7.64 -0.29
CA ALA A 143 -12.00 6.76 0.28
C ALA A 143 -12.61 5.69 1.19
N LEU A 144 -13.57 6.05 2.05
CA LEU A 144 -14.26 5.12 2.94
C LEU A 144 -15.03 4.05 2.17
N GLN A 145 -15.85 4.48 1.22
CA GLN A 145 -16.65 3.57 0.39
C GLN A 145 -15.78 2.60 -0.40
N HIS A 146 -14.74 3.12 -1.02
CA HIS A 146 -13.79 2.32 -1.80
C HIS A 146 -13.00 1.33 -0.92
N THR A 147 -12.61 1.73 0.29
CA THR A 147 -11.94 0.85 1.25
C THR A 147 -12.84 -0.32 1.64
N ILE A 148 -14.09 -0.03 2.02
CA ILE A 148 -15.04 -1.08 2.44
C ILE A 148 -15.32 -2.06 1.29
N GLN A 149 -15.40 -1.56 0.07
CA GLN A 149 -15.75 -2.37 -1.09
C GLN A 149 -14.58 -3.25 -1.59
N TYR A 150 -13.35 -2.74 -1.63
CA TYR A 150 -12.23 -3.38 -2.33
C TYR A 150 -11.07 -3.81 -1.44
N TYR A 151 -10.91 -3.21 -0.26
CA TYR A 151 -9.74 -3.46 0.59
C TYR A 151 -10.12 -3.86 2.02
N PRO A 152 -10.64 -5.10 2.18
CA PRO A 152 -11.01 -5.59 3.52
C PRO A 152 -9.84 -5.43 4.49
N THR A 153 -10.11 -4.81 5.61
CA THR A 153 -9.08 -4.48 6.61
C THR A 153 -8.51 -5.70 7.32
N SER A 154 -9.09 -6.89 7.11
CA SER A 154 -8.51 -8.16 7.52
C SER A 154 -7.29 -8.57 6.68
N LEU A 155 -7.20 -8.12 5.43
CA LEU A 155 -6.18 -8.50 4.45
C LEU A 155 -5.19 -7.36 4.15
N PHE A 156 -5.64 -6.11 4.25
CA PHE A 156 -4.85 -4.95 3.89
C PHE A 156 -4.54 -4.06 5.09
N ASN A 157 -3.36 -3.45 5.07
CA ASN A 157 -3.03 -2.30 5.91
C ASN A 157 -3.39 -1.06 5.12
N VAL A 158 -4.41 -0.34 5.57
CA VAL A 158 -4.97 0.81 4.85
C VAL A 158 -4.39 2.10 5.40
N TYR A 159 -3.80 2.90 4.54
CA TYR A 159 -3.23 4.20 4.84
C TYR A 159 -3.92 5.29 4.02
N LEU A 160 -4.12 6.44 4.62
CA LEU A 160 -4.73 7.57 3.95
C LEU A 160 -3.99 8.86 4.30
N TRP A 161 -3.62 9.62 3.28
CA TRP A 161 -3.05 10.97 3.44
C TRP A 161 -3.76 11.97 2.54
N HIS A 162 -4.21 13.04 3.15
CA HIS A 162 -4.88 14.14 2.48
C HIS A 162 -4.05 15.42 2.56
N PHE A 163 -3.88 16.08 1.42
CA PHE A 163 -3.16 17.35 1.28
C PHE A 163 -4.07 18.43 0.70
N SER A 164 -4.21 19.53 1.42
CA SER A 164 -5.01 20.70 1.07
C SER A 164 -4.37 21.96 1.66
N ASP A 165 -4.73 23.12 1.22
CA ASP A 165 -4.31 24.39 1.85
C ASP A 165 -5.22 24.83 3.00
N GLY A 166 -6.22 24.02 3.30
CA GLY A 166 -7.14 24.22 4.41
C GLY A 166 -8.35 25.08 4.08
N ASP A 167 -8.48 25.56 2.85
CA ASP A 167 -9.72 26.17 2.39
C ASP A 167 -10.77 25.08 2.28
N ASN A 168 -11.86 25.26 3.02
CA ASN A 168 -13.00 24.33 3.01
C ASN A 168 -14.28 25.08 3.36
N ILE A 169 -15.41 24.60 2.88
CA ILE A 169 -16.71 25.12 3.28
C ILE A 169 -16.89 24.91 4.79
N TYR A 170 -17.23 25.97 5.52
CA TYR A 170 -17.22 25.94 6.99
C TYR A 170 -18.07 24.80 7.57
N ASP A 171 -19.28 24.62 7.06
CA ASP A 171 -20.22 23.59 7.54
C ASP A 171 -19.72 22.16 7.21
N ASP A 172 -18.84 22.02 6.23
CA ASP A 172 -18.24 20.74 5.83
C ASP A 172 -17.20 20.24 6.84
N ASN A 173 -16.62 21.10 7.67
CA ASN A 173 -15.60 20.72 8.64
C ASN A 173 -16.09 19.67 9.65
N THR A 174 -17.35 19.77 10.05
CA THR A 174 -17.98 18.78 10.95
C THR A 174 -18.11 17.42 10.24
N VAL A 175 -18.54 17.43 8.98
CA VAL A 175 -18.65 16.21 8.17
C VAL A 175 -17.28 15.59 7.93
N CYS A 176 -16.25 16.41 7.67
CA CYS A 176 -14.87 15.92 7.55
C CYS A 176 -14.43 15.16 8.80
N LYS A 177 -14.70 15.72 9.99
CA LYS A 177 -14.37 15.08 11.26
C LYS A 177 -15.06 13.72 11.41
N GLU A 178 -16.36 13.65 11.16
CA GLU A 178 -17.14 12.40 11.22
C GLU A 178 -16.58 11.36 10.25
N ARG A 179 -16.31 11.73 9.00
CA ARG A 179 -15.74 10.79 7.99
C ARG A 179 -14.35 10.29 8.38
N ILE A 180 -13.51 11.15 8.97
CA ILE A 180 -12.18 10.74 9.47
C ILE A 180 -12.34 9.78 10.66
N GLU A 181 -13.27 10.01 11.56
CA GLU A 181 -13.55 9.09 12.67
C GLU A 181 -14.03 7.72 12.17
N ASP A 182 -14.86 7.68 11.12
CA ASP A 182 -15.27 6.44 10.45
C ASP A 182 -14.07 5.75 9.79
N LEU A 183 -13.24 6.48 9.06
CA LEU A 183 -12.02 5.96 8.43
C LEU A 183 -11.02 5.40 9.46
N LEU A 184 -10.92 6.00 10.64
CA LEU A 184 -10.05 5.52 11.70
C LEU A 184 -10.45 4.16 12.27
N ARG A 185 -11.69 3.71 12.06
CA ARG A 185 -12.12 2.35 12.39
C ARG A 185 -11.55 1.33 11.41
N GLU A 186 -11.40 1.73 10.16
CA GLU A 186 -10.94 0.87 9.06
C GLU A 186 -9.44 1.01 8.77
N CYS A 187 -8.90 2.22 8.84
CA CYS A 187 -7.53 2.52 8.43
C CYS A 187 -6.50 2.22 9.52
N THR A 188 -5.32 1.82 9.08
CA THR A 188 -4.12 1.68 9.93
C THR A 188 -3.63 3.06 10.38
N MET A 189 -3.76 4.07 9.51
CA MET A 189 -3.37 5.45 9.78
C MET A 189 -4.10 6.40 8.85
N VAL A 190 -4.47 7.56 9.35
CA VAL A 190 -5.02 8.69 8.60
C VAL A 190 -4.16 9.91 8.88
N GLY A 191 -3.69 10.58 7.83
CA GLY A 191 -2.87 11.79 7.92
C GLY A 191 -3.49 12.96 7.16
N TYR A 192 -3.36 14.16 7.72
CA TYR A 192 -3.71 15.41 7.07
C TYR A 192 -2.50 16.34 7.03
N GLY A 193 -2.11 16.79 5.84
CA GLY A 193 -1.05 17.77 5.61
C GLY A 193 -1.61 19.08 5.08
N GLU A 194 -1.62 20.13 5.91
CA GLU A 194 -1.99 21.47 5.46
C GLU A 194 -0.80 22.16 4.79
N ILE A 195 -0.96 22.58 3.54
CA ILE A 195 0.10 23.21 2.77
C ILE A 195 -0.08 24.74 2.78
N LYS A 196 0.81 25.42 3.48
CA LYS A 196 0.85 26.88 3.57
C LYS A 196 2.12 27.43 2.95
N TRP A 197 2.01 28.00 1.77
CA TRP A 197 3.15 28.62 1.10
C TRP A 197 3.50 29.98 1.72
N GLU A 198 4.77 30.33 1.73
CA GLU A 198 5.56 31.39 2.38
C GLU A 198 4.84 32.67 2.87
N HIS A 199 3.79 33.12 2.20
CA HIS A 199 3.06 34.37 2.56
C HIS A 199 1.63 34.15 3.03
N SER A 200 1.19 32.92 3.19
CA SER A 200 -0.14 32.63 3.72
C SER A 200 -0.18 32.84 5.25
N ALA A 201 -1.36 33.12 5.78
CA ALA A 201 -1.56 33.36 7.21
C ALA A 201 -0.86 32.28 8.07
N LEU A 202 -0.12 32.72 9.10
CA LEU A 202 0.62 31.83 10.03
C LEU A 202 -0.32 30.92 10.84
N ALA A 203 -1.57 31.34 11.02
CA ALA A 203 -2.56 30.58 11.77
C ALA A 203 -3.04 29.32 11.01
N PRO A 204 -3.35 28.24 11.72
CA PRO A 204 -4.02 27.09 11.13
C PRO A 204 -5.34 27.50 10.47
N SER A 205 -5.75 26.79 9.42
CA SER A 205 -7.06 26.98 8.82
C SER A 205 -8.19 26.54 9.76
N ASN A 206 -9.41 26.92 9.42
CA ASN A 206 -10.60 26.45 10.15
C ASN A 206 -10.73 24.93 10.06
N LEU A 207 -10.37 24.32 8.91
CA LEU A 207 -10.36 22.87 8.75
C LEU A 207 -9.35 22.23 9.70
N LEU A 208 -8.08 22.64 9.68
CA LEU A 208 -7.06 22.06 10.55
C LEU A 208 -7.42 22.27 12.04
N HIS A 209 -8.01 23.41 12.39
CA HIS A 209 -8.47 23.66 13.77
C HIS A 209 -9.55 22.65 14.18
N ALA A 210 -10.53 22.38 13.31
CA ALA A 210 -11.55 21.36 13.56
C ALA A 210 -10.96 19.95 13.67
N LEU A 211 -10.04 19.60 12.78
CA LEU A 211 -9.41 18.28 12.73
C LEU A 211 -8.48 18.01 13.93
N LYS A 212 -7.81 19.01 14.47
CA LYS A 212 -6.98 18.88 15.69
C LYS A 212 -7.75 18.44 16.93
N ASN A 213 -9.07 18.57 16.93
CA ASN A 213 -9.93 18.08 18.00
C ASN A 213 -10.17 16.55 17.94
N ILE A 214 -9.68 15.87 16.89
CA ILE A 214 -9.70 14.40 16.80
C ILE A 214 -8.54 13.86 17.64
N ASN A 215 -8.83 13.40 18.85
CA ASN A 215 -7.82 12.80 19.72
C ASN A 215 -7.72 11.30 19.47
N HIS A 216 -6.97 10.90 18.45
CA HIS A 216 -6.78 9.49 18.09
C HIS A 216 -5.33 9.21 17.71
N PRO A 217 -4.68 8.15 18.26
CA PRO A 217 -3.24 7.90 18.05
C PRO A 217 -2.86 7.58 16.60
N ARG A 218 -3.82 7.19 15.77
CA ARG A 218 -3.64 6.90 14.35
C ARG A 218 -4.05 8.06 13.44
N PHE A 219 -4.43 9.21 14.00
CA PHE A 219 -4.70 10.42 13.26
C PHE A 219 -3.56 11.42 13.45
N LEU A 220 -2.93 11.80 12.36
CA LEU A 220 -1.76 12.68 12.39
C LEU A 220 -1.98 13.90 11.51
N THR A 221 -1.58 15.06 12.00
CA THR A 221 -1.66 16.31 11.25
C THR A 221 -0.30 16.99 11.17
N THR A 222 -0.01 17.66 10.07
CA THR A 222 1.21 18.46 9.91
C THR A 222 0.91 19.72 9.08
N ILE A 223 1.79 20.71 9.21
CA ILE A 223 1.76 21.92 8.37
C ILE A 223 3.05 21.94 7.56
N LEU A 224 2.93 22.13 6.26
CA LEU A 224 4.01 22.19 5.29
C LEU A 224 4.07 23.59 4.70
N ARG A 225 5.17 24.33 4.91
CA ARG A 225 5.38 25.69 4.40
C ARG A 225 6.43 25.75 3.30
N THR A 226 7.41 24.90 3.41
CA THR A 226 8.56 24.87 2.50
C THR A 226 8.89 23.44 2.10
N LYS A 227 9.81 23.28 1.15
CA LYS A 227 10.34 21.96 0.76
C LYS A 227 11.06 21.26 1.92
N ASP A 228 11.63 22.02 2.84
CA ASP A 228 12.41 21.48 3.97
C ASP A 228 11.49 20.80 4.99
N ASP A 229 10.22 21.20 5.04
CA ASP A 229 9.22 20.59 5.93
C ASP A 229 8.83 19.16 5.50
N VAL A 230 9.14 18.75 4.25
CA VAL A 230 8.83 17.40 3.75
C VAL A 230 9.44 16.33 4.65
N HIS A 231 10.70 16.49 5.07
CA HIS A 231 11.33 15.50 5.95
C HIS A 231 10.68 15.45 7.34
N ALA A 232 10.32 16.60 7.90
CA ALA A 232 9.65 16.68 9.20
C ALA A 232 8.23 16.06 9.12
N ALA A 233 7.51 16.31 8.02
CA ALA A 233 6.20 15.71 7.77
C ALA A 233 6.28 14.17 7.65
N LEU A 234 7.25 13.67 6.92
CA LEU A 234 7.47 12.22 6.81
C LEU A 234 7.78 11.59 8.16
N LYS A 235 8.63 12.25 8.97
CA LYS A 235 8.89 11.79 10.33
C LYS A 235 7.64 11.81 11.20
N ALA A 236 6.80 12.83 11.09
CA ALA A 236 5.53 12.91 11.81
C ALA A 236 4.56 11.80 11.38
N PHE A 237 4.41 11.57 10.07
CA PHE A 237 3.49 10.58 9.53
C PHE A 237 3.95 9.13 9.67
N LEU A 238 5.24 8.88 9.56
CA LEU A 238 5.80 7.53 9.48
C LEU A 238 6.65 7.15 10.70
N GLY A 239 6.94 8.10 11.59
CA GLY A 239 7.82 7.88 12.74
C GLY A 239 7.32 6.80 13.70
N ALA A 240 6.04 6.75 13.98
CA ALA A 240 5.41 5.70 14.77
C ALA A 240 5.54 4.30 14.12
N GLU A 241 5.68 4.24 12.79
CA GLU A 241 5.85 3.02 12.01
C GLU A 241 7.32 2.57 11.91
N ILE A 242 8.26 3.50 12.12
CA ILE A 242 9.72 3.24 12.06
C ILE A 242 10.26 2.81 13.44
N GLY A 243 9.47 2.96 14.50
CA GLY A 243 9.92 2.64 15.86
C GLY A 243 10.98 3.64 16.40
N VAL A 244 11.05 4.83 15.82
CA VAL A 244 11.87 5.94 16.30
C VAL A 244 10.95 6.86 17.09
N VAL A 245 10.72 6.53 18.35
CA VAL A 245 10.22 7.43 19.38
C VAL A 245 11.38 7.77 20.29
#